data_5cae2c3e87bd4790143dea404a75bbbe
#
_entry.id   5cae2c3e87bd4790143dea404a75bbbe
#
_cell.length_a   1.000
_cell.length_b   1.000
_cell.length_c   1.000
_cell.angle_alpha   90.00
_cell.angle_beta   90.00
_cell.angle_gamma   90.00
#
_symmetry.space_group_name_H-M   'P 1'
#
loop_
_entity.id
_entity.type
_entity.pdbx_description
1 polymer ?
#
loop_
_entity_poly.entity_id
_entity_poly.type
_entity_poly.pdbx_seq_one_letter_code
_entity_poly.pdbx_strand_id
1 'polypeptide(L)'
;GITRRRVQSGVQTPVAYLNCNFPAPVGGRDATFSHDDVITLFHECGHGLHHLLTQVDELPVSGIHGVEWDAVELPSQFMENYCWEWDVLTGMTAHAETGQPLPRVLYDRMIAAKNFQSGMFTLRQSEFALFDLLLHGAPEGRKAFKDLLAEVRAEVAVLLPPEWNRFPQSFSHIFAGGYAAGYYSYKWAEVLSADAYEAFEEAARESGTTLDASTGERFWREILSVGGSRPALESFKAFRG
;
A
#
# COMPACT_ATOMS: atom_id res chain seq x y z
N GLY A 1 5.68 16.68 0.61
CA GLY A 1 4.78 17.12 1.68
C GLY A 1 5.44 18.09 2.65
N ILE A 2 4.67 18.56 3.61
CA ILE A 2 5.12 19.37 4.75
C ILE A 2 4.74 18.59 6.01
N THR A 3 5.72 18.41 6.91
CA THR A 3 5.52 17.62 8.12
C THR A 3 4.92 18.48 9.25
N ARG A 4 3.99 17.91 10.02
CA ARG A 4 3.49 18.51 11.26
C ARG A 4 4.65 18.71 12.24
N ARG A 5 4.76 19.88 12.83
CA ARG A 5 5.80 20.20 13.84
C ARG A 5 5.43 21.42 14.68
N ARG A 6 6.08 21.53 15.83
CA ARG A 6 6.07 22.78 16.59
C ARG A 6 6.90 23.84 15.92
N VAL A 7 6.36 25.04 15.89
CA VAL A 7 7.04 26.26 15.45
C VAL A 7 6.81 27.37 16.47
N GLN A 8 7.57 28.44 16.40
CA GLN A 8 7.50 29.53 17.38
C GLN A 8 6.09 30.12 17.55
N SER A 9 5.30 30.15 16.48
CA SER A 9 3.94 30.69 16.47
C SER A 9 2.83 29.66 16.76
N GLY A 10 3.17 28.41 17.11
CA GLY A 10 2.20 27.33 17.34
C GLY A 10 2.57 26.01 16.68
N VAL A 11 1.60 25.38 16.02
CA VAL A 11 1.80 24.12 15.28
C VAL A 11 1.63 24.36 13.79
N GLN A 12 2.63 23.98 13.01
CA GLN A 12 2.52 23.88 11.55
C GLN A 12 1.77 22.60 11.21
N THR A 13 0.65 22.72 10.52
CA THR A 13 -0.14 21.58 10.03
C THR A 13 0.57 20.86 8.88
N PRO A 14 0.39 19.55 8.74
CA PRO A 14 1.00 18.79 7.66
C PRO A 14 0.33 19.09 6.31
N VAL A 15 1.09 18.88 5.23
CA VAL A 15 0.58 18.91 3.85
C VAL A 15 1.10 17.67 3.13
N ALA A 16 0.22 16.92 2.48
CA ALA A 16 0.58 15.79 1.63
C ALA A 16 0.38 16.15 0.15
N TYR A 17 1.28 15.70 -0.70
CA TYR A 17 1.13 15.69 -2.16
C TYR A 17 1.01 14.25 -2.61
N LEU A 18 -0.07 13.93 -3.32
CA LEU A 18 -0.29 12.63 -3.92
C LEU A 18 0.09 12.70 -5.39
N ASN A 19 1.03 11.87 -5.82
CA ASN A 19 1.50 11.80 -7.19
C ASN A 19 1.28 10.37 -7.71
N CYS A 20 0.45 10.25 -8.73
CA CYS A 20 0.17 8.97 -9.38
C CYS A 20 0.53 9.03 -10.86
N ASN A 21 0.89 7.89 -11.45
CA ASN A 21 1.23 7.75 -12.87
C ASN A 21 -0.01 7.42 -13.69
N PHE A 22 -1.05 8.24 -13.57
CA PHE A 22 -2.30 8.03 -14.31
C PHE A 22 -2.20 8.47 -15.77
N PRO A 23 -2.98 7.83 -16.68
CA PRO A 23 -3.01 8.25 -18.06
C PRO A 23 -3.55 9.68 -18.19
N ALA A 24 -2.93 10.47 -19.07
CA ALA A 24 -3.42 11.81 -19.37
C ALA A 24 -4.66 11.75 -20.27
N PRO A 25 -5.52 12.80 -20.25
CA PRO A 25 -6.60 12.95 -21.23
C PRO A 25 -6.07 12.95 -22.67
N VAL A 26 -6.73 12.24 -23.58
CA VAL A 26 -6.32 12.12 -24.98
C VAL A 26 -7.45 12.50 -25.92
N GLY A 27 -7.16 13.36 -26.90
CA GLY A 27 -8.09 13.70 -27.98
C GLY A 27 -9.38 14.41 -27.49
N GLY A 28 -9.30 15.19 -26.42
CA GLY A 28 -10.44 15.90 -25.84
C GLY A 28 -11.41 15.01 -25.03
N ARG A 29 -11.03 13.77 -24.75
CA ARG A 29 -11.76 12.85 -23.86
C ARG A 29 -11.08 12.87 -22.49
N ASP A 30 -11.87 12.79 -21.43
CA ASP A 30 -11.38 12.65 -20.07
C ASP A 30 -10.55 11.37 -19.91
N ALA A 31 -9.59 11.39 -18.99
CA ALA A 31 -8.82 10.21 -18.64
C ALA A 31 -9.74 9.14 -18.04
N THR A 32 -9.52 7.89 -18.44
CA THR A 32 -10.20 6.73 -17.86
C THR A 32 -9.22 5.94 -17.01
N PHE A 33 -9.64 5.50 -15.85
CA PHE A 33 -8.83 4.70 -14.94
C PHE A 33 -9.25 3.23 -15.00
N SER A 34 -8.27 2.35 -14.98
CA SER A 34 -8.50 0.94 -14.68
C SER A 34 -8.83 0.77 -13.20
N HIS A 35 -9.30 -0.42 -12.80
CA HIS A 35 -9.49 -0.71 -11.38
C HIS A 35 -8.15 -0.66 -10.61
N ASP A 36 -7.05 -1.08 -11.22
CA ASP A 36 -5.71 -0.98 -10.64
C ASP A 36 -5.28 0.47 -10.39
N ASP A 37 -5.64 1.41 -11.28
CA ASP A 37 -5.39 2.85 -11.05
C ASP A 37 -6.18 3.36 -9.84
N VAL A 38 -7.41 2.88 -9.64
CA VAL A 38 -8.22 3.22 -8.47
C VAL A 38 -7.61 2.66 -7.19
N ILE A 39 -7.14 1.41 -7.21
CA ILE A 39 -6.41 0.80 -6.09
C ILE A 39 -5.17 1.64 -5.76
N THR A 40 -4.38 2.01 -6.77
CA THR A 40 -3.20 2.88 -6.58
C THR A 40 -3.59 4.23 -5.95
N LEU A 41 -4.68 4.84 -6.38
CA LEU A 41 -5.15 6.10 -5.77
C LEU A 41 -5.46 5.93 -4.28
N PHE A 42 -6.16 4.86 -3.91
CA PHE A 42 -6.49 4.59 -2.51
C PHE A 42 -5.24 4.26 -1.70
N HIS A 43 -4.28 3.54 -2.28
CA HIS A 43 -2.97 3.27 -1.69
C HIS A 43 -2.26 4.59 -1.34
N GLU A 44 -2.06 5.47 -2.31
CA GLU A 44 -1.42 6.77 -2.10
C GLU A 44 -2.21 7.65 -1.12
N CYS A 45 -3.54 7.60 -1.16
CA CYS A 45 -4.38 8.26 -0.15
C CYS A 45 -4.13 7.72 1.26
N GLY A 46 -3.87 6.42 1.43
CA GLY A 46 -3.52 5.81 2.71
C GLY A 46 -2.24 6.40 3.29
N HIS A 47 -1.19 6.55 2.49
CA HIS A 47 0.02 7.28 2.88
C HIS A 47 -0.27 8.74 3.22
N GLY A 48 -1.08 9.40 2.39
CA GLY A 48 -1.51 10.78 2.62
C GLY A 48 -2.23 10.95 3.96
N LEU A 49 -3.16 10.07 4.27
CA LEU A 49 -3.90 10.07 5.54
C LEU A 49 -2.98 9.83 6.73
N HIS A 50 -2.04 8.89 6.64
CA HIS A 50 -1.04 8.66 7.67
C HIS A 50 -0.22 9.92 7.97
N HIS A 51 0.18 10.63 6.92
CA HIS A 51 0.93 11.89 7.06
C HIS A 51 0.07 13.03 7.62
N LEU A 52 -1.17 13.18 7.16
CA LEU A 52 -2.04 14.30 7.49
C LEU A 52 -2.69 14.20 8.87
N LEU A 53 -3.02 12.98 9.32
CA LEU A 53 -3.81 12.74 10.53
C LEU A 53 -2.96 12.56 11.79
N THR A 54 -1.64 12.71 11.68
CA THR A 54 -0.72 12.63 12.83
C THR A 54 -1.02 13.68 13.88
N GLN A 55 -0.87 13.31 15.14
CA GLN A 55 -0.93 14.21 16.29
C GLN A 55 0.47 14.49 16.88
N VAL A 56 1.52 13.95 16.25
CA VAL A 56 2.91 14.09 16.71
C VAL A 56 3.51 15.38 16.17
N ASP A 57 4.03 16.21 17.06
CA ASP A 57 4.66 17.49 16.73
C ASP A 57 6.20 17.39 16.58
N GLU A 58 6.78 16.23 16.88
CA GLU A 58 8.22 15.98 16.82
C GLU A 58 8.63 15.55 15.42
N LEU A 59 9.31 16.43 14.69
CA LEU A 59 9.61 16.31 13.26
C LEU A 59 10.15 14.95 12.79
N PRO A 60 11.10 14.29 13.50
CA PRO A 60 11.67 13.02 13.04
C PRO A 60 10.71 11.84 13.05
N VAL A 61 9.60 11.93 13.79
CA VAL A 61 8.65 10.83 14.03
C VAL A 61 7.20 11.24 13.74
N SER A 62 7.00 12.38 13.12
CA SER A 62 5.68 12.93 12.78
C SER A 62 5.19 12.43 11.42
N GLY A 63 3.93 12.03 11.35
CA GLY A 63 3.34 11.48 10.14
C GLY A 63 3.99 10.17 9.73
N ILE A 64 4.35 10.07 8.47
CA ILE A 64 5.02 8.87 7.93
C ILE A 64 6.51 8.75 8.32
N HIS A 65 7.11 9.84 8.86
CA HIS A 65 8.51 9.84 9.23
C HIS A 65 8.79 8.96 10.45
N GLY A 66 9.86 8.18 10.37
CA GLY A 66 10.29 7.32 11.47
C GLY A 66 9.45 6.06 11.68
N VAL A 67 8.41 5.86 10.87
CA VAL A 67 7.66 4.60 10.86
C VAL A 67 8.56 3.48 10.35
N GLU A 68 8.51 2.32 10.99
CA GLU A 68 9.27 1.13 10.60
C GLU A 68 8.91 0.71 9.17
N TRP A 69 9.91 0.32 8.37
CA TRP A 69 9.72 -0.02 6.95
C TRP A 69 8.71 -1.13 6.72
N ASP A 70 8.66 -2.13 7.58
CA ASP A 70 7.72 -3.26 7.51
C ASP A 70 6.30 -2.92 7.97
N ALA A 71 6.06 -1.69 8.42
CA ALA A 71 4.74 -1.19 8.79
C ALA A 71 4.31 0.05 7.98
N VAL A 72 5.20 0.68 7.23
CA VAL A 72 4.91 1.95 6.52
C VAL A 72 3.81 1.77 5.46
N GLU A 73 3.70 0.58 4.89
CA GLU A 73 2.67 0.24 3.90
C GLU A 73 1.33 -0.22 4.52
N LEU A 74 1.24 -0.34 5.85
CA LEU A 74 -0.01 -0.75 6.50
C LEU A 74 -1.18 0.20 6.17
N PRO A 75 -1.08 1.54 6.31
CA PRO A 75 -2.21 2.41 6.01
C PRO A 75 -2.56 2.47 4.51
N SER A 76 -1.55 2.39 3.63
CA SER A 76 -1.76 2.41 2.19
C SER A 76 -2.48 1.15 1.70
N GLN A 77 -1.97 -0.02 2.03
CA GLN A 77 -2.59 -1.30 1.68
C GLN A 77 -3.93 -1.52 2.38
N PHE A 78 -4.10 -0.99 3.59
CA PHE A 78 -5.39 -1.01 4.27
C PHE A 78 -6.47 -0.30 3.45
N MET A 79 -6.19 0.87 2.90
CA MET A 79 -7.14 1.62 2.09
C MET A 79 -7.53 0.90 0.79
N GLU A 80 -6.66 0.06 0.23
CA GLU A 80 -6.96 -0.73 -0.97
C GLU A 80 -8.17 -1.65 -0.80
N ASN A 81 -8.44 -2.14 0.43
CA ASN A 81 -9.57 -3.02 0.70
C ASN A 81 -10.90 -2.37 0.32
N TYR A 82 -11.05 -1.07 0.53
CA TYR A 82 -12.27 -0.34 0.19
C TYR A 82 -12.55 -0.28 -1.32
N CYS A 83 -11.54 -0.48 -2.16
CA CYS A 83 -11.72 -0.58 -3.62
C CYS A 83 -12.49 -1.85 -4.06
N TRP A 84 -12.73 -2.77 -3.13
CA TRP A 84 -13.47 -4.02 -3.37
C TRP A 84 -14.83 -4.04 -2.69
N GLU A 85 -15.19 -2.98 -1.97
CA GLU A 85 -16.47 -2.84 -1.28
C GLU A 85 -17.55 -2.33 -2.24
N TRP A 86 -18.70 -3.03 -2.26
CA TRP A 86 -19.82 -2.68 -3.14
C TRP A 86 -20.30 -1.23 -2.94
N ASP A 87 -20.55 -0.86 -1.69
CA ASP A 87 -21.11 0.45 -1.34
C ASP A 87 -20.14 1.59 -1.66
N VAL A 88 -18.83 1.35 -1.48
CA VAL A 88 -17.79 2.32 -1.84
C VAL A 88 -17.74 2.51 -3.37
N LEU A 89 -17.65 1.39 -4.12
CA LEU A 89 -17.57 1.45 -5.58
C LEU A 89 -18.80 2.10 -6.20
N THR A 90 -20.00 1.75 -5.76
CA THR A 90 -21.23 2.32 -6.29
C THR A 90 -21.46 3.77 -5.87
N GLY A 91 -20.89 4.17 -4.70
CA GLY A 91 -20.96 5.56 -4.23
C GLY A 91 -20.02 6.50 -4.98
N MET A 92 -18.89 6.00 -5.53
CA MET A 92 -17.88 6.83 -6.19
C MET A 92 -17.81 6.71 -7.70
N THR A 93 -18.51 5.72 -8.30
CA THR A 93 -18.43 5.46 -9.74
C THR A 93 -19.80 5.53 -10.40
N ALA A 94 -19.80 5.97 -11.65
CA ALA A 94 -20.97 5.95 -12.50
C ALA A 94 -20.54 5.74 -13.97
N HIS A 95 -21.40 5.15 -14.77
CA HIS A 95 -21.17 4.99 -16.21
C HIS A 95 -21.05 6.36 -16.87
N ALA A 96 -19.97 6.60 -17.60
CA ALA A 96 -19.60 7.92 -18.12
C ALA A 96 -20.68 8.58 -19.01
N GLU A 97 -21.45 7.78 -19.76
CA GLU A 97 -22.47 8.29 -20.68
C GLU A 97 -23.88 8.30 -20.06
N THR A 98 -24.20 7.25 -19.28
CA THR A 98 -25.58 7.04 -18.79
C THR A 98 -25.81 7.47 -17.36
N GLY A 99 -24.74 7.69 -16.59
CA GLY A 99 -24.81 7.98 -15.15
C GLY A 99 -25.28 6.79 -14.28
N GLN A 100 -25.48 5.62 -14.87
CA GLN A 100 -25.93 4.44 -14.12
C GLN A 100 -24.82 3.89 -13.22
N PRO A 101 -25.17 3.36 -12.03
CA PRO A 101 -24.19 2.74 -11.15
C PRO A 101 -23.59 1.47 -11.74
N LEU A 102 -22.49 0.99 -11.18
CA LEU A 102 -21.85 -0.27 -11.55
C LEU A 102 -22.86 -1.42 -11.47
N PRO A 103 -23.09 -2.20 -12.55
CA PRO A 103 -23.99 -3.35 -12.51
C PRO A 103 -23.48 -4.43 -11.56
N ARG A 104 -24.36 -4.99 -10.73
CA ARG A 104 -23.99 -6.04 -9.77
C ARG A 104 -23.30 -7.23 -10.40
N VAL A 105 -23.73 -7.65 -11.61
CA VAL A 105 -23.11 -8.76 -12.32
C VAL A 105 -21.65 -8.50 -12.71
N LEU A 106 -21.27 -7.25 -12.98
CA LEU A 106 -19.88 -6.89 -13.25
C LEU A 106 -19.06 -6.89 -11.96
N TYR A 107 -19.60 -6.35 -10.89
CA TYR A 107 -18.97 -6.41 -9.58
C TYR A 107 -18.72 -7.86 -9.13
N ASP A 108 -19.71 -8.75 -9.24
CA ASP A 108 -19.56 -10.16 -8.88
C ASP A 108 -18.46 -10.85 -9.69
N ARG A 109 -18.30 -10.52 -10.98
CA ARG A 109 -17.20 -10.99 -11.80
C ARG A 109 -15.85 -10.42 -11.38
N MET A 110 -15.78 -9.16 -10.99
CA MET A 110 -14.59 -8.54 -10.43
C MET A 110 -14.12 -9.28 -9.17
N ILE A 111 -15.03 -9.50 -8.22
CA ILE A 111 -14.74 -10.21 -6.97
C ILE A 111 -14.29 -11.65 -7.26
N ALA A 112 -14.94 -12.35 -8.19
CA ALA A 112 -14.53 -13.70 -8.59
C ALA A 112 -13.12 -13.75 -9.20
N ALA A 113 -12.70 -12.69 -9.88
CA ALA A 113 -11.38 -12.58 -10.50
C ALA A 113 -10.29 -12.08 -9.54
N LYS A 114 -10.63 -11.46 -8.41
CA LYS A 114 -9.71 -10.81 -7.47
C LYS A 114 -8.50 -11.68 -7.10
N ASN A 115 -8.74 -12.95 -6.86
CA ASN A 115 -7.71 -13.90 -6.41
C ASN A 115 -7.16 -14.78 -7.55
N PHE A 116 -7.48 -14.45 -8.81
CA PHE A 116 -6.97 -15.22 -9.94
C PHE A 116 -5.45 -15.12 -10.01
N GLN A 117 -4.78 -16.28 -9.96
CA GLN A 117 -3.31 -16.40 -9.94
C GLN A 117 -2.59 -15.63 -8.83
N SER A 118 -3.24 -15.35 -7.71
CA SER A 118 -2.63 -14.66 -6.56
C SER A 118 -1.37 -15.38 -6.03
N GLY A 119 -1.31 -16.72 -6.08
CA GLY A 119 -0.11 -17.48 -5.73
C GLY A 119 1.07 -17.19 -6.65
N MET A 120 0.86 -17.05 -7.97
CA MET A 120 1.93 -16.65 -8.90
C MET A 120 2.42 -15.23 -8.62
N PHE A 121 1.50 -14.31 -8.31
CA PHE A 121 1.85 -12.95 -7.92
C PHE A 121 2.69 -12.96 -6.62
N THR A 122 2.30 -13.74 -5.62
CA THR A 122 3.05 -13.87 -4.37
C THR A 122 4.46 -14.41 -4.61
N LEU A 123 4.64 -15.43 -5.45
CA LEU A 123 5.97 -15.93 -5.82
C LEU A 123 6.80 -14.87 -6.57
N ARG A 124 6.15 -14.05 -7.39
CA ARG A 124 6.84 -12.92 -8.04
C ARG A 124 7.30 -11.86 -7.03
N GLN A 125 6.51 -11.54 -6.04
CA GLN A 125 6.92 -10.63 -4.95
C GLN A 125 8.01 -11.25 -4.07
N SER A 126 7.98 -12.56 -3.87
CA SER A 126 9.04 -13.29 -3.16
C SER A 126 10.36 -13.26 -3.94
N GLU A 127 10.35 -13.38 -5.28
CA GLU A 127 11.53 -13.19 -6.12
C GLU A 127 12.16 -11.81 -5.88
N PHE A 128 11.35 -10.76 -5.84
CA PHE A 128 11.82 -9.39 -5.62
C PHE A 128 12.42 -9.21 -4.22
N ALA A 129 11.72 -9.69 -3.20
CA ALA A 129 12.15 -9.58 -1.82
C ALA A 129 13.43 -10.38 -1.54
N LEU A 130 13.53 -11.61 -2.03
CA LEU A 130 14.73 -12.43 -1.89
C LEU A 130 15.93 -11.82 -2.63
N PHE A 131 15.71 -11.37 -3.87
CA PHE A 131 16.77 -10.70 -4.63
C PHE A 131 17.28 -9.45 -3.88
N ASP A 132 16.40 -8.63 -3.36
CA ASP A 132 16.75 -7.44 -2.59
C ASP A 132 17.54 -7.79 -1.32
N LEU A 133 17.01 -8.68 -0.48
CA LEU A 133 17.66 -9.08 0.77
C LEU A 133 19.03 -9.70 0.55
N LEU A 134 19.18 -10.60 -0.43
CA LEU A 134 20.45 -11.24 -0.74
C LEU A 134 21.46 -10.27 -1.38
N LEU A 135 20.98 -9.33 -2.19
CA LEU A 135 21.82 -8.31 -2.82
C LEU A 135 22.43 -7.35 -1.79
N HIS A 136 21.63 -6.93 -0.81
CA HIS A 136 22.03 -5.92 0.18
C HIS A 136 22.52 -6.50 1.51
N GLY A 137 22.16 -7.74 1.83
CA GLY A 137 22.50 -8.41 3.09
C GLY A 137 23.88 -9.06 3.15
N ALA A 138 24.59 -9.25 2.03
CA ALA A 138 25.90 -9.89 1.97
C ALA A 138 27.02 -8.85 1.76
N PRO A 139 27.68 -8.35 2.82
CA PRO A 139 28.72 -7.31 2.69
C PRO A 139 30.03 -7.81 2.05
N GLU A 140 30.33 -9.10 2.15
CA GLU A 140 31.56 -9.68 1.60
C GLU A 140 31.25 -10.82 0.61
N GLY A 141 32.00 -10.91 -0.48
CA GLY A 141 31.85 -11.98 -1.47
C GLY A 141 30.62 -11.87 -2.36
N ARG A 142 30.21 -10.67 -2.72
CA ARG A 142 29.05 -10.43 -3.58
C ARG A 142 29.18 -11.16 -4.90
N LYS A 143 28.23 -12.03 -5.20
CA LYS A 143 28.00 -12.56 -6.55
C LYS A 143 27.63 -11.41 -7.49
N ALA A 144 27.91 -11.59 -8.78
CA ALA A 144 27.36 -10.68 -9.77
C ALA A 144 25.82 -10.68 -9.67
N PHE A 145 25.20 -9.50 -9.72
CA PHE A 145 23.75 -9.37 -9.52
C PHE A 145 22.92 -10.26 -10.48
N LYS A 146 23.46 -10.56 -11.67
CA LYS A 146 22.81 -11.44 -12.65
C LYS A 146 22.79 -12.89 -12.19
N ASP A 147 23.90 -13.37 -11.61
CA ASP A 147 24.02 -14.73 -11.11
C ASP A 147 23.12 -14.91 -9.88
N LEU A 148 23.11 -13.92 -8.98
CA LEU A 148 22.21 -13.89 -7.84
C LEU A 148 20.74 -13.94 -8.26
N LEU A 149 20.34 -13.12 -9.24
CA LEU A 149 18.98 -13.12 -9.74
C LEU A 149 18.61 -14.48 -10.39
N ALA A 150 19.55 -15.10 -11.09
CA ALA A 150 19.33 -16.42 -11.69
C ALA A 150 19.12 -17.51 -10.62
N GLU A 151 19.87 -17.47 -9.52
CA GLU A 151 19.70 -18.39 -8.38
C GLU A 151 18.33 -18.20 -7.72
N VAL A 152 17.95 -16.95 -7.41
CA VAL A 152 16.63 -16.64 -6.82
C VAL A 152 15.51 -17.12 -7.74
N ARG A 153 15.62 -16.88 -9.04
CA ARG A 153 14.64 -17.34 -10.03
C ARG A 153 14.55 -18.85 -10.11
N ALA A 154 15.67 -19.55 -10.01
CA ALA A 154 15.67 -21.01 -10.02
C ALA A 154 14.91 -21.60 -8.82
N GLU A 155 14.86 -20.87 -7.71
CA GLU A 155 14.17 -21.29 -6.49
C GLU A 155 12.67 -20.96 -6.51
N VAL A 156 12.29 -19.73 -6.92
CA VAL A 156 10.91 -19.24 -6.71
C VAL A 156 10.15 -18.93 -7.99
N ALA A 157 10.79 -18.74 -9.14
CA ALA A 157 10.09 -18.31 -10.34
C ALA A 157 9.32 -19.45 -11.01
N VAL A 158 8.03 -19.24 -11.26
CA VAL A 158 7.19 -20.17 -12.04
C VAL A 158 7.44 -20.01 -13.54
N LEU A 159 7.64 -18.77 -13.99
CA LEU A 159 7.91 -18.42 -15.37
C LEU A 159 9.24 -17.67 -15.44
N LEU A 160 10.18 -18.21 -16.19
CA LEU A 160 11.46 -17.54 -16.41
C LEU A 160 11.31 -16.50 -17.53
N PRO A 161 11.67 -15.23 -17.27
CA PRO A 161 11.69 -14.24 -18.33
C PRO A 161 12.81 -14.51 -19.33
N PRO A 162 12.70 -14.01 -20.57
CA PRO A 162 13.72 -14.21 -21.59
C PRO A 162 15.06 -13.56 -21.20
N GLU A 163 16.18 -14.06 -21.75
CA GLU A 163 17.55 -13.62 -21.42
C GLU A 163 17.81 -12.11 -21.62
N TRP A 164 17.06 -11.48 -22.52
CA TRP A 164 17.17 -10.04 -22.76
C TRP A 164 16.45 -9.20 -21.69
N ASN A 165 15.69 -9.82 -20.78
CA ASN A 165 15.02 -9.10 -19.68
C ASN A 165 16.06 -8.34 -18.82
N ARG A 166 15.75 -7.09 -18.52
CA ARG A 166 16.61 -6.17 -17.76
C ARG A 166 15.87 -5.65 -16.50
N PHE A 167 15.08 -6.50 -15.88
CA PHE A 167 14.30 -6.15 -14.68
C PHE A 167 15.11 -5.40 -13.61
N PRO A 168 16.34 -5.82 -13.21
CA PRO A 168 17.05 -5.12 -12.15
C PRO A 168 17.34 -3.65 -12.48
N GLN A 169 17.55 -3.30 -13.75
CA GLN A 169 17.84 -1.92 -14.16
C GLN A 169 16.61 -1.00 -14.06
N SER A 170 15.41 -1.53 -13.97
CA SER A 170 14.16 -0.78 -13.78
C SER A 170 13.61 -0.88 -12.35
N PHE A 171 14.30 -1.61 -11.48
CA PHE A 171 13.85 -1.85 -10.10
C PHE A 171 14.21 -0.66 -9.18
N SER A 172 13.60 0.48 -9.43
CA SER A 172 13.87 1.73 -8.72
C SER A 172 13.63 1.65 -7.22
N HIS A 173 12.67 0.83 -6.75
CA HIS A 173 12.36 0.68 -5.33
C HIS A 173 13.60 0.45 -4.47
N ILE A 174 14.44 -0.52 -4.84
CA ILE A 174 15.59 -0.92 -4.04
C ILE A 174 16.87 -0.12 -4.36
N PHE A 175 16.91 0.62 -5.47
CA PHE A 175 18.09 1.41 -5.87
C PHE A 175 17.92 2.92 -5.69
N ALA A 176 16.70 3.44 -5.79
CA ALA A 176 16.40 4.87 -5.71
C ALA A 176 15.19 5.20 -4.81
N GLY A 177 14.35 4.22 -4.50
CA GLY A 177 13.10 4.40 -3.74
C GLY A 177 13.24 4.26 -2.23
N GLY A 178 14.43 3.92 -1.71
CA GLY A 178 14.66 3.76 -0.26
C GLY A 178 14.36 2.37 0.31
N TYR A 179 13.93 1.40 -0.53
CA TYR A 179 13.57 0.03 -0.11
C TYR A 179 14.74 -0.97 -0.15
N ALA A 180 15.99 -0.52 -0.17
CA ALA A 180 17.15 -1.41 -0.11
C ALA A 180 17.12 -2.28 1.15
N ALA A 181 17.17 -3.60 1.00
CA ALA A 181 16.92 -4.62 2.02
C ALA A 181 15.55 -4.51 2.72
N GLY A 182 14.60 -3.80 2.12
CA GLY A 182 13.29 -3.49 2.68
C GLY A 182 12.10 -3.85 1.80
N TYR A 183 12.31 -4.39 0.60
CA TYR A 183 11.20 -4.68 -0.32
C TYR A 183 10.22 -5.73 0.22
N TYR A 184 10.65 -6.62 1.09
CA TYR A 184 9.79 -7.60 1.77
C TYR A 184 8.63 -6.94 2.54
N SER A 185 8.79 -5.68 2.93
CA SER A 185 7.81 -4.90 3.70
C SER A 185 6.43 -4.87 3.05
N TYR A 186 6.35 -4.86 1.72
CA TYR A 186 5.06 -4.92 1.01
C TYR A 186 4.25 -6.17 1.36
N LYS A 187 4.89 -7.34 1.38
CA LYS A 187 4.19 -8.59 1.74
C LYS A 187 3.95 -8.72 3.25
N TRP A 188 4.83 -8.15 4.06
CA TRP A 188 4.65 -8.10 5.51
C TRP A 188 3.48 -7.18 5.88
N ALA A 189 3.42 -5.99 5.33
CA ALA A 189 2.34 -5.04 5.56
C ALA A 189 0.99 -5.53 5.01
N GLU A 190 0.97 -6.36 3.96
CA GLU A 190 -0.24 -7.00 3.46
C GLU A 190 -0.91 -7.89 4.54
N VAL A 191 -0.10 -8.61 5.33
CA VAL A 191 -0.61 -9.39 6.48
C VAL A 191 -1.21 -8.45 7.53
N LEU A 192 -0.49 -7.37 7.88
CA LEU A 192 -0.98 -6.39 8.84
C LEU A 192 -2.26 -5.69 8.35
N SER A 193 -2.30 -5.35 7.06
CA SER A 193 -3.47 -4.74 6.43
C SER A 193 -4.69 -5.65 6.49
N ALA A 194 -4.52 -6.93 6.15
CA ALA A 194 -5.61 -7.90 6.18
C ALA A 194 -6.19 -8.07 7.59
N ASP A 195 -5.33 -8.25 8.60
CA ASP A 195 -5.76 -8.38 9.99
C ASP A 195 -6.38 -7.06 10.53
N ALA A 196 -5.83 -5.90 10.15
CA ALA A 196 -6.44 -4.62 10.51
C ALA A 196 -7.83 -4.45 9.87
N TYR A 197 -7.99 -4.87 8.60
CA TYR A 197 -9.28 -4.77 7.91
C TYR A 197 -10.31 -5.75 8.47
N GLU A 198 -9.88 -6.92 8.96
CA GLU A 198 -10.77 -7.87 9.65
C GLU A 198 -11.50 -7.23 10.83
N ALA A 199 -10.90 -6.28 11.56
CA ALA A 199 -11.58 -5.55 12.62
C ALA A 199 -12.80 -4.76 12.12
N PHE A 200 -12.75 -4.25 10.90
CA PHE A 200 -13.89 -3.58 10.26
C PHE A 200 -14.92 -4.57 9.74
N GLU A 201 -14.49 -5.73 9.25
CA GLU A 201 -15.40 -6.82 8.88
C GLU A 201 -16.13 -7.41 10.12
N GLU A 202 -15.44 -7.50 11.26
CA GLU A 202 -16.04 -7.88 12.54
C GLU A 202 -17.12 -6.87 12.96
N ALA A 203 -16.83 -5.57 12.89
CA ALA A 203 -17.80 -4.52 13.16
C ALA A 203 -18.99 -4.55 12.18
N ALA A 204 -18.72 -4.88 10.91
CA ALA A 204 -19.75 -4.98 9.87
C ALA A 204 -20.76 -6.11 10.13
N ARG A 205 -20.42 -7.15 10.89
CA ARG A 205 -21.36 -8.22 11.27
C ARG A 205 -22.52 -7.69 12.11
N GLU A 206 -22.30 -6.60 12.84
CA GLU A 206 -23.33 -5.96 13.67
C GLU A 206 -23.93 -4.73 12.97
N SER A 207 -23.12 -3.89 12.33
CA SER A 207 -23.54 -2.64 11.70
C SER A 207 -24.05 -2.79 10.27
N GLY A 208 -23.68 -3.90 9.58
CA GLY A 208 -24.00 -4.14 8.18
C GLY A 208 -23.07 -3.41 7.20
N THR A 209 -22.03 -2.71 7.65
CA THR A 209 -21.10 -1.97 6.80
C THR A 209 -19.69 -1.97 7.39
N THR A 210 -18.69 -2.10 6.52
CA THR A 210 -17.26 -1.91 6.88
C THR A 210 -16.89 -0.44 7.08
N LEU A 211 -17.77 0.50 6.79
CA LEU A 211 -17.60 1.93 7.06
C LEU A 211 -17.98 2.26 8.51
N ASP A 212 -17.35 1.58 9.48
CA ASP A 212 -17.62 1.76 10.91
C ASP A 212 -16.76 2.89 11.50
N ALA A 213 -17.43 3.96 11.95
CA ALA A 213 -16.76 5.16 12.46
C ALA A 213 -15.99 4.90 13.76
N SER A 214 -16.47 4.00 14.62
CA SER A 214 -15.83 3.72 15.91
C SER A 214 -14.52 2.95 15.73
N THR A 215 -14.52 1.96 14.84
CA THR A 215 -13.33 1.22 14.44
C THR A 215 -12.34 2.14 13.68
N GLY A 216 -12.86 3.02 12.83
CA GLY A 216 -12.05 4.05 12.15
C GLY A 216 -11.37 5.02 13.11
N GLU A 217 -12.07 5.49 14.15
CA GLU A 217 -11.48 6.33 15.20
C GLU A 217 -10.38 5.59 15.96
N ARG A 218 -10.56 4.30 16.27
CA ARG A 218 -9.55 3.47 16.91
C ARG A 218 -8.34 3.28 16.01
N PHE A 219 -8.53 3.01 14.71
CA PHE A 219 -7.45 2.90 13.73
C PHE A 219 -6.68 4.22 13.62
N TRP A 220 -7.38 5.35 13.52
CA TRP A 220 -6.75 6.66 13.55
C TRP A 220 -5.92 6.87 14.82
N ARG A 221 -6.50 6.64 15.99
CA ARG A 221 -5.86 6.91 17.26
C ARG A 221 -4.62 6.05 17.52
N GLU A 222 -4.68 4.76 17.16
CA GLU A 222 -3.62 3.80 17.49
C GLU A 222 -2.58 3.63 16.39
N ILE A 223 -2.91 3.90 15.13
CA ILE A 223 -2.03 3.74 13.98
C ILE A 223 -1.66 5.08 13.36
N LEU A 224 -2.63 5.84 12.84
CA LEU A 224 -2.32 7.01 12.02
C LEU A 224 -1.82 8.20 12.84
N SER A 225 -2.40 8.43 14.03
CA SER A 225 -2.11 9.63 14.83
C SER A 225 -0.73 9.60 15.49
N VAL A 226 -0.18 8.41 15.71
CA VAL A 226 1.06 8.20 16.47
C VAL A 226 2.32 8.31 15.61
N GLY A 227 2.21 8.22 14.30
CA GLY A 227 3.36 8.26 13.38
C GLY A 227 4.44 7.26 13.78
N GLY A 228 5.70 7.66 13.72
CA GLY A 228 6.85 6.86 14.15
C GLY A 228 7.20 7.02 15.65
N SER A 229 6.33 7.62 16.47
CA SER A 229 6.64 7.89 17.90
C SER A 229 6.50 6.66 18.80
N ARG A 230 5.93 5.58 18.32
CA ARG A 230 5.72 4.31 19.03
C ARG A 230 6.08 3.15 18.09
N PRO A 231 6.70 2.05 18.59
CA PRO A 231 6.96 0.87 17.77
C PRO A 231 5.70 0.37 17.07
N ALA A 232 5.81 0.01 15.79
CA ALA A 232 4.67 -0.38 14.95
C ALA A 232 3.90 -1.58 15.53
N LEU A 233 4.60 -2.57 16.08
CA LEU A 233 3.97 -3.72 16.72
C LEU A 233 3.14 -3.33 17.95
N GLU A 234 3.58 -2.35 18.74
CA GLU A 234 2.82 -1.84 19.88
C GLU A 234 1.57 -1.09 19.43
N SER A 235 1.70 -0.29 18.38
CA SER A 235 0.58 0.40 17.74
C SER A 235 -0.46 -0.59 17.21
N PHE A 236 0.00 -1.63 16.52
CA PHE A 236 -0.85 -2.67 15.98
C PHE A 236 -1.59 -3.44 17.07
N LYS A 237 -0.90 -3.86 18.14
CA LYS A 237 -1.52 -4.51 19.31
C LYS A 237 -2.53 -3.61 20.02
N ALA A 238 -2.25 -2.31 20.14
CA ALA A 238 -3.20 -1.37 20.74
C ALA A 238 -4.48 -1.20 19.90
N PHE A 239 -4.37 -1.33 18.58
CA PHE A 239 -5.52 -1.30 17.69
C PHE A 239 -6.28 -2.62 17.68
N ARG A 240 -5.57 -3.74 17.55
CA ARG A 240 -6.20 -5.05 17.28
C ARG A 240 -6.53 -5.85 18.55
N GLY A 241 -5.75 -5.70 19.62
CA GLY A 241 -5.95 -6.35 20.94
C GLY A 241 -4.82 -7.30 21.28
#